data_20a7309230521c6579ac249b16c61324
#
_entry.id   20a7309230521c6579ac249b16c61324
#
_cell.length_a   1.000
_cell.length_b   1.000
_cell.length_c   1.000
_cell.angle_alpha   90.00
_cell.angle_beta   90.00
_cell.angle_gamma   90.00
#
_symmetry.space_group_name_H-M   'P 1'
#
loop_
_entity.id
_entity.type
_entity.pdbx_description
1 polymer ?
#
loop_
_entity_poly.entity_id
_entity_poly.type
_entity_poly.pdbx_seq_one_letter_code
_entity_poly.pdbx_strand_id
1 'polypeptide(L)'
;MKNKILLGSVMLLSALMVAACGNGEKKATETTAARTTEVTTATPTTTVQTTTAGSSEIKEIPLSDTQRIGREDTGYVNVPKDWIKHKSKQAGPHFQYSTSDGKNIITLNIHEKDKVEIAEGEKYGFELIASRLYASYQKDTTVKKIQPAKVKVAGLDSYLIQILFNDESYFFIWVFQKDDKVYSVSFEGDKDTLLTIIGLVEKTWGLDPNTPGK
;
A
#
# COMPACT_ATOMS: atom_id res chain seq x y z
N MET A 1 20.98 29.37 -2.44
CA MET A 1 20.04 28.45 -3.09
C MET A 1 19.12 27.93 -2.01
N LYS A 2 17.81 28.19 -2.09
CA LYS A 2 16.84 27.92 -1.02
C LYS A 2 16.33 26.50 -1.18
N ASN A 3 16.77 25.58 -0.33
CA ASN A 3 16.22 24.22 -0.27
C ASN A 3 14.79 24.31 0.27
N LYS A 4 13.82 24.13 -0.61
CA LYS A 4 12.43 23.86 -0.22
C LYS A 4 12.34 22.36 0.07
N ILE A 5 12.41 22.03 1.35
CA ILE A 5 12.05 20.70 1.83
C ILE A 5 10.53 20.60 1.67
N LEU A 6 10.08 19.79 0.75
CA LEU A 6 8.67 19.42 0.61
C LEU A 6 8.32 18.53 1.81
N LEU A 7 7.58 19.11 2.75
CA LEU A 7 6.90 18.36 3.79
C LEU A 7 5.76 17.59 3.13
N GLY A 8 5.93 16.30 2.99
CA GLY A 8 4.85 15.38 2.71
C GLY A 8 3.89 15.39 3.91
N SER A 9 2.76 16.02 3.75
CA SER A 9 1.71 16.10 4.78
C SER A 9 1.03 14.75 4.93
N VAL A 10 1.48 13.97 5.90
CA VAL A 10 0.64 12.92 6.51
C VAL A 10 -0.18 13.62 7.60
N MET A 11 -1.26 14.25 7.21
CA MET A 11 -2.24 14.75 8.16
C MET A 11 -3.64 14.72 7.56
N LEU A 12 -4.56 14.30 8.42
CA LEU A 12 -6.00 14.51 8.36
C LEU A 12 -6.84 13.38 7.77
N LEU A 13 -7.07 12.39 8.61
CA LEU A 13 -8.41 11.83 8.72
C LEU A 13 -9.18 12.72 9.73
N SER A 14 -9.80 13.77 9.24
CA SER A 14 -10.75 14.55 10.00
C SER A 14 -12.04 14.68 9.19
N ALA A 15 -13.09 14.08 9.74
CA ALA A 15 -14.51 14.36 9.61
C ALA A 15 -14.99 15.11 8.35
N LEU A 16 -15.71 14.41 7.49
CA LEU A 16 -16.72 15.01 6.63
C LEU A 16 -18.07 14.40 6.95
N MET A 17 -18.83 15.10 7.82
CA MET A 17 -20.29 14.96 7.88
C MET A 17 -20.88 15.51 6.59
N VAL A 18 -21.56 14.68 5.84
CA VAL A 18 -22.49 15.16 4.81
C VAL A 18 -23.86 14.63 5.16
N ALA A 19 -24.67 15.54 5.71
CA ALA A 19 -26.10 15.39 5.78
C ALA A 19 -26.66 15.57 4.35
N ALA A 20 -27.36 14.58 3.85
CA ALA A 20 -28.21 14.73 2.67
C ALA A 20 -29.61 14.18 3.00
N CYS A 21 -30.50 15.08 3.41
CA CYS A 21 -31.95 14.91 3.29
C CYS A 21 -32.35 15.10 1.85
N GLY A 22 -33.19 14.24 1.32
CA GLY A 22 -33.83 14.44 0.02
C GLY A 22 -34.84 13.35 -0.30
N ASN A 23 -36.09 13.60 0.11
CA ASN A 23 -37.29 12.83 -0.10
C ASN A 23 -37.75 12.86 -1.57
N GLY A 24 -38.29 11.75 -2.11
CA GLY A 24 -38.95 11.75 -3.42
C GLY A 24 -39.52 10.39 -3.84
N GLU A 25 -40.77 10.12 -3.40
CA GLU A 25 -41.62 9.02 -3.92
C GLU A 25 -42.00 9.20 -5.39
N LYS A 26 -42.16 8.06 -6.12
CA LYS A 26 -43.32 7.60 -6.91
C LYS A 26 -42.94 6.40 -7.79
N LYS A 27 -43.49 5.25 -7.45
CA LYS A 27 -44.65 4.46 -7.91
C LYS A 27 -44.64 3.92 -9.35
N ALA A 28 -44.49 2.58 -9.38
CA ALA A 28 -45.16 1.52 -10.16
C ALA A 28 -45.19 1.58 -11.70
N THR A 29 -44.85 0.47 -12.38
CA THR A 29 -45.82 -0.56 -12.82
C THR A 29 -45.11 -1.69 -13.57
N GLU A 30 -45.59 -2.90 -13.39
CA GLU A 30 -45.25 -4.19 -13.96
C GLU A 30 -45.10 -4.25 -15.49
N THR A 31 -44.31 -5.19 -16.00
CA THR A 31 -44.81 -6.28 -16.83
C THR A 31 -43.72 -7.32 -17.15
N THR A 32 -44.11 -8.56 -16.98
CA THR A 32 -43.49 -9.87 -17.19
C THR A 32 -43.02 -10.09 -18.63
N ALA A 33 -41.85 -10.71 -18.80
CA ALA A 33 -41.62 -11.74 -19.82
C ALA A 33 -40.36 -12.56 -19.53
N ALA A 34 -40.54 -13.83 -19.24
CA ALA A 34 -39.52 -14.85 -19.13
C ALA A 34 -38.87 -15.11 -20.50
N ARG A 35 -37.53 -15.20 -20.53
CA ARG A 35 -36.82 -15.92 -21.58
C ARG A 35 -35.61 -16.61 -20.98
N THR A 36 -35.72 -17.89 -20.82
CA THR A 36 -34.67 -18.85 -20.52
C THR A 36 -33.63 -18.81 -21.66
N THR A 37 -32.39 -18.47 -21.36
CA THR A 37 -31.29 -18.77 -22.24
C THR A 37 -30.19 -19.39 -21.39
N GLU A 38 -29.89 -20.64 -21.67
CA GLU A 38 -28.77 -21.38 -21.13
C GLU A 38 -27.49 -20.63 -21.44
N VAL A 39 -26.71 -20.31 -20.40
CA VAL A 39 -25.35 -19.78 -20.57
C VAL A 39 -24.37 -20.84 -20.12
N THR A 40 -23.73 -21.40 -21.09
CA THR A 40 -22.58 -22.28 -21.00
C THR A 40 -21.50 -21.64 -20.13
N THR A 41 -21.15 -22.31 -19.04
CA THR A 41 -20.08 -21.91 -18.12
C THR A 41 -18.72 -22.09 -18.82
N ALA A 42 -18.18 -21.01 -19.35
CA ALA A 42 -16.77 -20.93 -19.69
C ALA A 42 -16.01 -20.37 -18.49
N THR A 43 -15.21 -21.21 -17.86
CA THR A 43 -14.26 -20.86 -16.82
C THR A 43 -13.20 -19.90 -17.41
N PRO A 44 -13.08 -18.65 -16.96
CA PRO A 44 -11.96 -17.83 -17.39
C PRO A 44 -10.71 -18.30 -16.65
N THR A 45 -9.81 -18.92 -17.38
CA THR A 45 -8.41 -19.09 -16.96
C THR A 45 -7.81 -17.70 -16.83
N THR A 46 -7.73 -17.19 -15.60
CA THR A 46 -7.04 -15.93 -15.33
C THR A 46 -5.55 -16.17 -15.45
N THR A 47 -5.01 -15.91 -16.62
CA THR A 47 -3.57 -15.73 -16.82
C THR A 47 -3.18 -14.49 -16.02
N VAL A 48 -2.38 -14.69 -14.97
CA VAL A 48 -1.72 -13.60 -14.23
C VAL A 48 -0.78 -12.90 -15.21
N GLN A 49 -1.26 -11.84 -15.82
CA GLN A 49 -0.38 -10.91 -16.54
C GLN A 49 0.41 -10.13 -15.51
N THR A 50 1.64 -10.53 -15.29
CA THR A 50 2.68 -9.67 -14.75
C THR A 50 2.84 -8.51 -15.72
N THR A 51 2.19 -7.39 -15.43
CA THR A 51 2.34 -6.16 -16.22
C THR A 51 3.74 -5.60 -15.97
N THR A 52 4.66 -6.02 -16.81
CA THR A 52 6.01 -5.46 -16.91
C THR A 52 5.89 -4.03 -17.42
N ALA A 53 5.88 -3.07 -16.53
CA ALA A 53 6.16 -1.68 -16.90
C ALA A 53 7.64 -1.62 -17.28
N GLY A 54 7.92 -1.43 -18.56
CA GLY A 54 9.23 -1.18 -19.19
C GLY A 54 10.40 -1.90 -18.53
N SER A 55 11.03 -2.82 -19.24
CA SER A 55 12.17 -3.68 -18.90
C SER A 55 13.27 -2.98 -18.06
N SER A 56 13.01 -2.78 -16.77
CA SER A 56 14.04 -2.53 -15.77
C SER A 56 14.13 -3.82 -14.96
N GLU A 57 15.20 -4.57 -15.10
CA GLU A 57 15.41 -5.81 -14.35
C GLU A 57 15.37 -5.50 -12.84
N ILE A 58 14.53 -6.23 -12.11
CA ILE A 58 14.52 -6.19 -10.64
C ILE A 58 15.91 -6.64 -10.18
N LYS A 59 16.61 -5.73 -9.51
CA LYS A 59 17.95 -6.03 -8.98
C LYS A 59 17.81 -6.84 -7.70
N GLU A 60 18.08 -8.13 -7.78
CA GLU A 60 18.12 -8.98 -6.59
C GLU A 60 19.39 -8.70 -5.77
N ILE A 61 19.20 -8.42 -4.49
CA ILE A 61 20.29 -8.33 -3.51
C ILE A 61 20.32 -9.63 -2.71
N PRO A 62 21.50 -10.26 -2.54
CA PRO A 62 21.65 -11.41 -1.65
C PRO A 62 21.23 -11.04 -0.21
N LEU A 63 20.54 -11.95 0.47
CA LEU A 63 20.14 -11.71 1.88
C LEU A 63 21.34 -11.45 2.79
N SER A 64 22.53 -11.98 2.44
CA SER A 64 23.79 -11.69 3.14
C SER A 64 24.15 -10.18 3.13
N ASP A 65 23.67 -9.43 2.16
CA ASP A 65 23.96 -8.00 2.01
C ASP A 65 22.84 -7.12 2.56
N THR A 66 21.92 -7.72 3.29
CA THR A 66 20.79 -7.06 3.93
C THR A 66 20.89 -7.07 5.45
N GLN A 67 20.19 -6.16 6.09
CA GLN A 67 19.90 -6.16 7.51
C GLN A 67 18.40 -6.27 7.73
N ARG A 68 18.00 -6.93 8.82
CA ARG A 68 16.60 -7.06 9.19
C ARG A 68 16.21 -5.90 10.10
N ILE A 69 15.19 -5.16 9.73
CA ILE A 69 14.68 -4.00 10.46
C ILE A 69 13.21 -4.21 10.80
N GLY A 70 12.75 -3.63 11.87
CA GLY A 70 11.34 -3.71 12.28
C GLY A 70 11.15 -3.64 13.78
N ARG A 71 9.91 -3.89 14.18
CA ARG A 71 9.47 -4.01 15.58
C ARG A 71 8.38 -5.07 15.64
N GLU A 72 8.16 -5.59 16.83
CA GLU A 72 7.15 -6.61 17.09
C GLU A 72 5.73 -6.20 16.63
N ASP A 73 5.38 -4.93 16.81
CA ASP A 73 4.07 -4.39 16.44
C ASP A 73 3.90 -4.13 14.93
N THR A 74 4.98 -3.84 14.20
CA THR A 74 4.93 -3.52 12.75
C THR A 74 5.41 -4.65 11.86
N GLY A 75 5.96 -5.71 12.46
CA GLY A 75 6.69 -6.74 11.73
C GLY A 75 8.07 -6.27 11.30
N TYR A 76 8.77 -7.13 10.57
CA TYR A 76 10.16 -6.96 10.16
C TYR A 76 10.29 -7.15 8.66
N VAL A 77 11.25 -6.46 8.04
CA VAL A 77 11.60 -6.57 6.63
C VAL A 77 13.11 -6.46 6.47
N ASN A 78 13.66 -7.04 5.42
CA ASN A 78 15.08 -6.83 5.10
C ASN A 78 15.26 -5.61 4.20
N VAL A 79 16.28 -4.82 4.51
CA VAL A 79 16.74 -3.69 3.69
C VAL A 79 18.25 -3.81 3.47
N PRO A 80 18.86 -3.10 2.51
CA PRO A 80 20.32 -3.08 2.36
C PRO A 80 21.04 -2.72 3.66
N LYS A 81 22.23 -3.28 3.89
CA LYS A 81 22.99 -3.10 5.14
C LYS A 81 23.39 -1.66 5.44
N ASP A 82 23.53 -0.84 4.43
CA ASP A 82 23.95 0.57 4.52
C ASP A 82 22.80 1.53 4.90
N TRP A 83 21.55 1.02 4.97
CA TRP A 83 20.42 1.82 5.42
C TRP A 83 20.50 2.07 6.92
N ILE A 84 20.11 3.28 7.32
CA ILE A 84 20.15 3.73 8.70
C ILE A 84 18.77 4.03 9.24
N LYS A 85 18.58 3.98 10.56
CA LYS A 85 17.34 4.41 11.18
C LYS A 85 17.10 5.88 10.85
N HIS A 86 15.96 6.18 10.24
CA HIS A 86 15.63 7.54 9.83
C HIS A 86 15.45 8.45 11.06
N LYS A 87 16.17 9.56 11.09
CA LYS A 87 16.14 10.53 12.19
C LYS A 87 15.34 11.76 11.74
N SER A 88 14.04 11.66 11.67
CA SER A 88 13.19 12.84 11.48
C SER A 88 12.54 13.24 12.79
N LYS A 89 12.61 14.52 13.15
CA LYS A 89 11.85 15.07 14.26
C LYS A 89 10.31 15.02 14.04
N GLN A 90 9.91 14.81 12.79
CA GLN A 90 8.52 14.77 12.35
C GLN A 90 8.02 13.34 12.05
N ALA A 91 8.88 12.33 12.22
CA ALA A 91 8.54 10.94 11.88
C ALA A 91 7.38 10.35 12.72
N GLY A 92 7.00 11.00 13.80
CA GLY A 92 5.93 10.50 14.67
C GLY A 92 6.24 9.10 15.22
N PRO A 93 5.23 8.27 15.47
CA PRO A 93 5.40 6.90 15.97
C PRO A 93 5.83 5.90 14.88
N HIS A 94 6.01 6.34 13.64
CA HIS A 94 6.34 5.46 12.51
C HIS A 94 7.75 4.90 12.63
N PHE A 95 7.90 3.63 12.23
CA PHE A 95 9.19 2.97 12.18
C PHE A 95 9.78 3.14 10.79
N GLN A 96 10.87 3.91 10.69
CA GLN A 96 11.45 4.30 9.41
C GLN A 96 12.95 4.04 9.34
N TYR A 97 13.40 3.57 8.16
CA TYR A 97 14.78 3.49 7.75
C TYR A 97 14.99 4.20 6.42
N SER A 98 16.20 4.68 6.17
CA SER A 98 16.51 5.41 4.94
C SER A 98 17.95 5.18 4.50
N THR A 99 18.22 5.50 3.24
CA THR A 99 19.59 5.75 2.78
C THR A 99 20.24 6.86 3.60
N SER A 100 21.55 6.92 3.64
CA SER A 100 22.31 7.91 4.45
C SER A 100 22.04 9.36 4.05
N ASP A 101 21.68 9.61 2.79
CA ASP A 101 21.26 10.92 2.27
C ASP A 101 19.79 11.26 2.55
N GLY A 102 19.02 10.30 3.09
CA GLY A 102 17.62 10.47 3.45
C GLY A 102 16.64 10.57 2.28
N LYS A 103 17.06 10.26 1.05
CA LYS A 103 16.21 10.37 -0.14
C LYS A 103 15.29 9.18 -0.34
N ASN A 104 15.76 8.00 0.05
CA ASN A 104 15.00 6.77 -0.05
C ASN A 104 14.60 6.32 1.34
N ILE A 105 13.31 6.16 1.58
CA ILE A 105 12.75 5.91 2.91
C ILE A 105 11.82 4.70 2.84
N ILE A 106 12.00 3.75 3.76
CA ILE A 106 11.03 2.68 4.02
C ILE A 106 10.34 2.94 5.35
N THR A 107 9.03 2.75 5.38
CA THR A 107 8.21 2.91 6.59
C THR A 107 7.42 1.64 6.83
N LEU A 108 7.45 1.13 8.06
CA LEU A 108 6.60 0.04 8.52
C LEU A 108 5.52 0.60 9.43
N ASN A 109 4.29 0.17 9.22
CA ASN A 109 3.13 0.63 9.99
C ASN A 109 2.13 -0.49 10.25
N ILE A 110 1.31 -0.30 11.28
CA ILE A 110 0.15 -1.12 11.62
C ILE A 110 -1.11 -0.24 11.65
N HIS A 111 -2.21 -0.76 11.13
CA HIS A 111 -3.52 -0.15 11.17
C HIS A 111 -4.38 -0.92 12.16
N GLU A 112 -4.43 -0.46 13.41
CA GLU A 112 -5.18 -1.12 14.48
C GLU A 112 -6.68 -0.87 14.28
N LYS A 113 -7.49 -1.93 14.46
CA LYS A 113 -8.93 -1.89 14.19
C LYS A 113 -9.67 -0.83 15.02
N ASP A 114 -9.26 -0.64 16.26
CA ASP A 114 -9.82 0.35 17.19
C ASP A 114 -9.48 1.81 16.86
N LYS A 115 -8.45 2.00 16.01
CA LYS A 115 -8.02 3.32 15.52
C LYS A 115 -8.53 3.64 14.11
N VAL A 116 -9.21 2.69 13.48
CA VAL A 116 -9.80 2.84 12.13
C VAL A 116 -11.29 3.05 12.28
N GLU A 117 -11.80 4.21 11.86
CA GLU A 117 -13.23 4.43 11.76
C GLU A 117 -13.83 3.52 10.69
N ILE A 118 -14.81 2.70 11.07
CA ILE A 118 -15.47 1.75 10.18
C ILE A 118 -16.94 2.19 10.05
N ALA A 119 -17.35 2.57 8.84
CA ALA A 119 -18.72 2.97 8.57
C ALA A 119 -19.66 1.76 8.56
N GLU A 120 -20.97 2.02 8.69
CA GLU A 120 -21.99 0.99 8.61
C GLU A 120 -21.90 0.22 7.27
N GLY A 121 -21.84 -1.10 7.34
CA GLY A 121 -21.68 -1.98 6.18
C GLY A 121 -20.25 -2.20 5.70
N GLU A 122 -19.26 -1.45 6.22
CA GLU A 122 -17.85 -1.72 5.92
C GLU A 122 -17.30 -2.85 6.81
N LYS A 123 -16.35 -3.60 6.26
CA LYS A 123 -15.62 -4.64 6.99
C LYS A 123 -14.14 -4.22 7.14
N TYR A 124 -13.65 -4.23 8.38
CA TYR A 124 -12.21 -4.03 8.62
C TYR A 124 -11.39 -5.10 7.92
N GLY A 125 -10.36 -4.68 7.22
CA GLY A 125 -9.45 -5.54 6.49
C GLY A 125 -8.49 -4.72 5.62
N PHE A 126 -7.55 -5.40 4.98
CA PHE A 126 -6.56 -4.73 4.14
C PHE A 126 -7.17 -4.10 2.89
N GLU A 127 -8.28 -4.63 2.38
CA GLU A 127 -9.03 -4.03 1.27
C GLU A 127 -9.57 -2.64 1.63
N LEU A 128 -10.16 -2.50 2.83
CA LEU A 128 -10.68 -1.21 3.31
C LEU A 128 -9.56 -0.19 3.43
N ILE A 129 -8.46 -0.57 4.07
CA ILE A 129 -7.31 0.33 4.26
C ILE A 129 -6.70 0.72 2.91
N ALA A 130 -6.49 -0.24 2.01
CA ALA A 130 -5.94 0.02 0.69
C ALA A 130 -6.85 0.93 -0.15
N SER A 131 -8.17 0.72 -0.12
CA SER A 131 -9.13 1.56 -0.86
C SER A 131 -9.13 3.01 -0.35
N ARG A 132 -9.04 3.21 0.96
CA ARG A 132 -8.99 4.55 1.57
C ARG A 132 -7.68 5.28 1.25
N LEU A 133 -6.54 4.59 1.33
CA LEU A 133 -5.25 5.13 0.92
C LEU A 133 -5.27 5.52 -0.57
N TYR A 134 -5.75 4.62 -1.44
CA TYR A 134 -5.88 4.90 -2.85
C TYR A 134 -6.75 6.14 -3.12
N ALA A 135 -7.93 6.21 -2.51
CA ALA A 135 -8.85 7.33 -2.67
C ALA A 135 -8.28 8.66 -2.15
N SER A 136 -7.44 8.62 -1.11
CA SER A 136 -6.74 9.80 -0.59
C SER A 136 -5.73 10.33 -1.60
N TYR A 137 -4.85 9.46 -2.12
CA TYR A 137 -3.84 9.87 -3.09
C TYR A 137 -4.42 10.20 -4.47
N GLN A 138 -5.57 9.65 -4.83
CA GLN A 138 -6.25 9.99 -6.09
C GLN A 138 -6.69 11.46 -6.15
N LYS A 139 -6.85 12.11 -5.00
CA LYS A 139 -7.23 13.53 -4.87
C LYS A 139 -6.02 14.46 -4.70
N ASP A 140 -4.83 13.90 -4.53
CA ASP A 140 -3.61 14.69 -4.32
C ASP A 140 -3.10 15.23 -5.66
N THR A 141 -2.99 16.54 -5.75
CA THR A 141 -2.55 17.25 -6.98
C THR A 141 -1.08 17.08 -7.28
N THR A 142 -0.29 16.57 -6.34
CA THR A 142 1.13 16.24 -6.54
C THR A 142 1.31 14.89 -7.22
N VAL A 143 0.27 14.06 -7.27
CA VAL A 143 0.29 12.74 -7.90
C VAL A 143 0.17 12.88 -9.42
N LYS A 144 1.20 12.43 -10.14
CA LYS A 144 1.23 12.33 -11.59
C LYS A 144 0.52 11.08 -12.10
N LYS A 145 0.71 9.96 -11.40
CA LYS A 145 0.12 8.67 -11.76
C LYS A 145 -0.09 7.82 -10.51
N ILE A 146 -1.23 7.13 -10.44
CA ILE A 146 -1.52 6.16 -9.40
C ILE A 146 -2.11 4.88 -10.01
N GLN A 147 -1.64 3.72 -9.57
CA GLN A 147 -2.10 2.41 -10.05
C GLN A 147 -2.15 1.41 -8.89
N PRO A 148 -3.29 0.71 -8.68
CA PRO A 148 -3.35 -0.42 -7.76
C PRO A 148 -2.93 -1.70 -8.48
N ALA A 149 -2.32 -2.63 -7.73
CA ALA A 149 -2.03 -3.98 -8.18
C ALA A 149 -2.30 -4.97 -7.05
N LYS A 150 -2.63 -6.22 -7.41
CA LYS A 150 -2.66 -7.33 -6.46
C LYS A 150 -1.33 -8.05 -6.51
N VAL A 151 -0.70 -8.20 -5.36
CA VAL A 151 0.61 -8.86 -5.21
C VAL A 151 0.58 -9.77 -3.99
N LYS A 152 1.70 -10.44 -3.70
CA LYS A 152 1.87 -11.19 -2.45
C LYS A 152 3.05 -10.64 -1.66
N VAL A 153 2.86 -10.50 -0.35
CA VAL A 153 3.93 -10.17 0.60
C VAL A 153 4.11 -11.37 1.53
N ALA A 154 5.25 -12.04 1.44
CA ALA A 154 5.55 -13.27 2.19
C ALA A 154 4.42 -14.33 2.08
N GLY A 155 3.83 -14.46 0.89
CA GLY A 155 2.71 -15.37 0.62
C GLY A 155 1.33 -14.83 0.98
N LEU A 156 1.21 -13.72 1.71
CA LEU A 156 -0.06 -13.07 2.05
C LEU A 156 -0.59 -12.28 0.85
N ASP A 157 -1.90 -12.32 0.62
CA ASP A 157 -2.55 -11.46 -0.37
C ASP A 157 -2.42 -9.99 0.05
N SER A 158 -2.05 -9.15 -0.90
CA SER A 158 -1.72 -7.75 -0.68
C SER A 158 -2.23 -6.88 -1.82
N TYR A 159 -2.62 -5.66 -1.48
CA TYR A 159 -2.72 -4.58 -2.46
C TYR A 159 -1.45 -3.75 -2.45
N LEU A 160 -0.91 -3.51 -3.64
CA LEU A 160 0.18 -2.58 -3.88
C LEU A 160 -0.40 -1.32 -4.53
N ILE A 161 -0.25 -0.18 -3.88
CA ILE A 161 -0.58 1.13 -4.44
C ILE A 161 0.72 1.74 -4.95
N GLN A 162 0.79 1.95 -6.26
CA GLN A 162 1.96 2.49 -6.95
C GLN A 162 1.69 3.94 -7.32
N ILE A 163 2.48 4.86 -6.82
CA ILE A 163 2.34 6.29 -7.02
C ILE A 163 3.62 6.83 -7.64
N LEU A 164 3.47 7.63 -8.68
CA LEU A 164 4.51 8.49 -9.25
C LEU A 164 4.10 9.93 -9.00
N PHE A 165 4.94 10.71 -8.33
CA PHE A 165 4.70 12.13 -8.11
C PHE A 165 5.19 13.00 -9.27
N ASN A 166 4.80 14.27 -9.27
CA ASN A 166 5.18 15.23 -10.31
C ASN A 166 6.69 15.56 -10.31
N ASP A 167 7.38 15.34 -9.20
CA ASP A 167 8.84 15.48 -9.05
C ASP A 167 9.62 14.23 -9.44
N GLU A 168 8.94 13.25 -10.07
CA GLU A 168 9.47 11.96 -10.52
C GLU A 168 9.88 11.02 -9.36
N SER A 169 9.56 11.33 -8.11
CA SER A 169 9.70 10.38 -7.00
C SER A 169 8.61 9.30 -7.04
N TYR A 170 8.94 8.13 -6.54
CA TYR A 170 8.04 6.99 -6.42
C TYR A 170 7.61 6.82 -4.98
N PHE A 171 6.32 6.45 -4.79
CA PHE A 171 5.81 6.03 -3.50
C PHE A 171 4.98 4.76 -3.67
N PHE A 172 5.44 3.68 -3.08
CA PHE A 172 4.79 2.38 -3.15
C PHE A 172 4.30 1.98 -1.77
N ILE A 173 3.07 1.48 -1.67
CA ILE A 173 2.45 1.07 -0.41
C ILE A 173 1.91 -0.35 -0.59
N TRP A 174 2.49 -1.31 0.11
CA TRP A 174 1.95 -2.66 0.27
C TRP A 174 1.03 -2.68 1.47
N VAL A 175 -0.21 -3.11 1.28
CA VAL A 175 -1.21 -3.25 2.35
C VAL A 175 -1.70 -4.69 2.37
N PHE A 176 -1.55 -5.35 3.48
CA PHE A 176 -1.88 -6.76 3.65
C PHE A 176 -2.34 -7.05 5.07
N GLN A 177 -2.95 -8.21 5.27
CA GLN A 177 -3.44 -8.63 6.57
C GLN A 177 -2.77 -9.92 6.99
N LYS A 178 -2.38 -9.99 8.27
CA LYS A 178 -2.00 -11.21 8.95
C LYS A 178 -2.79 -11.32 10.24
N ASP A 179 -3.51 -12.44 10.40
CA ASP A 179 -4.44 -12.66 11.50
C ASP A 179 -5.52 -11.56 11.54
N ASP A 180 -5.67 -10.87 12.66
CA ASP A 180 -6.64 -9.79 12.89
C ASP A 180 -6.07 -8.38 12.64
N LYS A 181 -4.83 -8.28 12.20
CA LYS A 181 -4.10 -7.02 12.04
C LYS A 181 -3.81 -6.70 10.58
N VAL A 182 -3.98 -5.44 10.23
CA VAL A 182 -3.61 -4.92 8.91
C VAL A 182 -2.27 -4.17 9.03
N TYR A 183 -1.36 -4.55 8.16
CA TYR A 183 -0.02 -3.97 8.09
C TYR A 183 0.15 -3.20 6.78
N SER A 184 1.03 -2.21 6.82
CA SER A 184 1.54 -1.62 5.60
C SER A 184 3.05 -1.43 5.66
N VAL A 185 3.68 -1.66 4.52
CA VAL A 185 5.05 -1.26 4.26
C VAL A 185 4.99 -0.24 3.13
N SER A 186 5.67 0.89 3.28
CA SER A 186 5.76 1.86 2.19
C SER A 186 7.21 2.23 1.91
N PHE A 187 7.48 2.51 0.65
CA PHE A 187 8.75 3.01 0.15
C PHE A 187 8.51 4.32 -0.58
N GLU A 188 9.33 5.33 -0.28
CA GLU A 188 9.41 6.61 -0.98
C GLU A 188 10.84 6.83 -1.46
N GLY A 189 11.02 7.20 -2.73
CA GLY A 189 12.35 7.45 -3.27
C GLY A 189 12.48 7.33 -4.78
N ASP A 190 13.70 7.08 -5.24
CA ASP A 190 14.01 6.93 -6.64
C ASP A 190 13.66 5.53 -7.19
N LYS A 191 13.57 5.45 -8.53
CA LYS A 191 13.18 4.22 -9.23
C LYS A 191 14.18 3.08 -9.03
N ASP A 192 15.47 3.38 -9.06
CA ASP A 192 16.50 2.33 -9.05
C ASP A 192 16.56 1.63 -7.69
N THR A 193 16.43 2.41 -6.61
CA THR A 193 16.31 1.88 -5.25
C THR A 193 15.00 1.11 -5.07
N LEU A 194 13.88 1.63 -5.61
CA LEU A 194 12.59 0.95 -5.56
C LEU A 194 12.65 -0.46 -6.13
N LEU A 195 13.29 -0.66 -7.30
CA LEU A 195 13.40 -1.98 -7.94
C LEU A 195 14.10 -3.02 -7.05
N THR A 196 15.02 -2.58 -6.22
CA THR A 196 15.66 -3.40 -5.20
C THR A 196 14.71 -3.72 -4.03
N ILE A 197 14.02 -2.70 -3.54
CA ILE A 197 13.16 -2.80 -2.35
C ILE A 197 11.92 -3.66 -2.60
N ILE A 198 11.33 -3.64 -3.80
CA ILE A 198 10.16 -4.48 -4.14
C ILE A 198 10.43 -5.94 -3.77
N GLY A 199 11.51 -6.51 -4.29
CA GLY A 199 11.83 -7.93 -4.05
C GLY A 199 12.11 -8.23 -2.57
N LEU A 200 12.71 -7.30 -1.83
CA LEU A 200 12.98 -7.45 -0.41
C LEU A 200 11.69 -7.44 0.40
N VAL A 201 10.80 -6.46 0.19
CA VAL A 201 9.53 -6.37 0.91
C VAL A 201 8.69 -7.63 0.67
N GLU A 202 8.49 -8.00 -0.60
CA GLU A 202 7.61 -9.10 -0.99
C GLU A 202 8.10 -10.48 -0.51
N LYS A 203 9.42 -10.66 -0.37
CA LYS A 203 10.00 -11.94 0.04
C LYS A 203 10.27 -12.04 1.54
N THR A 204 10.54 -10.92 2.23
CA THR A 204 11.15 -10.97 3.56
C THR A 204 10.30 -10.44 4.70
N TRP A 205 9.19 -9.77 4.44
CA TRP A 205 8.33 -9.31 5.54
C TRP A 205 7.85 -10.49 6.41
N GLY A 206 7.80 -10.31 7.72
CA GLY A 206 7.31 -11.31 8.66
C GLY A 206 7.34 -10.83 10.10
N LEU A 207 6.75 -11.60 11.01
CA LEU A 207 6.69 -11.26 12.44
C LEU A 207 7.89 -11.78 13.24
N ASP A 208 8.66 -12.72 12.68
CA ASP A 208 9.87 -13.22 13.32
C ASP A 208 11.06 -12.27 13.05
N PRO A 209 11.70 -11.74 14.11
CA PRO A 209 12.87 -10.86 13.96
C PRO A 209 14.08 -11.55 13.33
N ASN A 210 14.16 -12.89 13.38
CA ASN A 210 15.33 -13.65 12.97
C ASN A 210 15.15 -14.39 11.63
N THR A 211 13.90 -14.62 11.21
CA THR A 211 13.60 -15.43 10.03
C THR A 211 12.83 -14.61 9.00
N PRO A 212 13.47 -14.24 7.86
CA PRO A 212 12.78 -13.54 6.78
C PRO A 212 11.58 -14.34 6.25
N GLY A 213 10.45 -13.65 6.01
CA GLY A 213 9.25 -14.23 5.43
C GLY A 213 8.38 -15.06 6.39
N LYS A 214 8.64 -15.00 7.71
CA LYS A 214 7.87 -15.72 8.74
C LYS A 214 7.33 -14.82 9.83
#